data_fbd2a63e9a104d76b3a5282815f0df72
#
_entry.id   fbd2a63e9a104d76b3a5282815f0df72
#
_cell.length_a   1.000
_cell.length_b   1.000
_cell.length_c   1.000
_cell.angle_alpha   90.00
_cell.angle_beta   90.00
_cell.angle_gamma   90.00
#
_symmetry.space_group_name_H-M   'P 1'
#
loop_
_entity.id
_entity.type
_entity.pdbx_description
1 polymer ?
#
loop_
_entity_poly.entity_id
_entity_poly.type
_entity_poly.pdbx_seq_one_letter_code
_entity_poly.pdbx_strand_id
1 'polypeptide(L)'
;MNAASWSEPISPGSMIAIFGTNLAASPASASAPLPLTLGGTSVTINGLPAPLSFVSPGQVNAQVPSSLTAPDRTIIAVAVAVTTAAGSVGIQTGLASASPGFFTADASGCGQAAALNIRPDGSVSLNSPSNSAAPGDYVALFGTGFGVPAQQIDDGAAASGPSSLSVAPGLTVDSEPIASPTYTGLAPGLPGVDQINFQVPASTRNGCAVPVRGSQTLGSPNVTISVQSGGGQCSDPPIQSYGQIALSSIVGGPDSGTFFASFPAGPQVTPPAPEEVVYAPVYVANSPSVFVEFSAFPFTQRSCAVPGYSNLSAGSIRITPPLGEPVTLTPQSDGIGGVVYVGNLPAGFIGPGVYTIAGPTAASVSLNTQLTVGSPIRIQTPLSAGTVISSSQPLTIQWTGGDPDALVRFSISSTPSSGTSTSSYTYARVSDGSLTIPPVCTSGNPLNPKVCSFGIPPSSNVSITIQEMPDPAKRPAIQVPGITGPVSLSWSYAYAFPFLTLGQ
;
A
#
# COMPACT_ATOMS: atom_id res chain seq x y z
N MET A 1 -15.45 11.65 -6.96
CA MET A 1 -14.50 10.52 -6.84
C MET A 1 -14.08 10.02 -8.21
N ASN A 2 -12.92 9.38 -8.34
CA ASN A 2 -12.45 8.74 -9.58
C ASN A 2 -13.48 7.70 -10.07
N ALA A 3 -13.83 7.71 -11.37
CA ALA A 3 -14.89 6.86 -11.91
C ALA A 3 -14.50 5.37 -12.03
N ALA A 4 -13.24 5.04 -11.94
CA ALA A 4 -12.74 3.66 -12.01
C ALA A 4 -12.54 3.03 -10.63
N SER A 5 -11.90 3.75 -9.70
CA SER A 5 -11.55 3.23 -8.37
C SER A 5 -12.58 3.55 -7.28
N TRP A 6 -13.53 4.43 -7.54
CA TRP A 6 -14.50 4.95 -6.55
C TRP A 6 -13.82 5.58 -5.32
N SER A 7 -12.64 6.15 -5.51
CA SER A 7 -11.84 6.77 -4.45
C SER A 7 -11.53 8.23 -4.75
N GLU A 8 -11.05 8.94 -3.75
CA GLU A 8 -10.47 10.28 -3.83
C GLU A 8 -8.95 10.19 -3.59
N PRO A 9 -8.17 11.18 -4.02
CA PRO A 9 -8.54 12.42 -4.73
C PRO A 9 -8.93 12.18 -6.20
N ILE A 10 -9.36 13.25 -6.90
CA ILE A 10 -9.47 13.29 -8.36
C ILE A 10 -8.17 13.81 -8.99
N SER A 11 -8.00 13.69 -10.30
CA SER A 11 -6.81 14.22 -11.01
C SER A 11 -7.15 14.85 -12.36
N PRO A 12 -6.32 15.79 -12.86
CA PRO A 12 -6.54 16.44 -14.15
C PRO A 12 -6.69 15.44 -15.30
N GLY A 13 -7.63 15.71 -16.20
CA GLY A 13 -7.95 14.85 -17.35
C GLY A 13 -8.76 13.58 -17.02
N SER A 14 -8.87 13.18 -15.74
CA SER A 14 -9.54 11.93 -15.35
C SER A 14 -11.05 12.00 -15.49
N MET A 15 -11.68 10.84 -15.70
CA MET A 15 -13.12 10.67 -15.54
C MET A 15 -13.49 10.55 -14.07
N ILE A 16 -14.52 11.28 -13.65
CA ILE A 16 -15.06 11.25 -12.29
C ILE A 16 -16.54 10.92 -12.29
N ALA A 17 -17.01 10.35 -11.18
CA ALA A 17 -18.41 10.17 -10.87
C ALA A 17 -18.80 11.06 -9.68
N ILE A 18 -19.91 11.78 -9.85
CA ILE A 18 -20.52 12.65 -8.84
C ILE A 18 -21.86 12.03 -8.50
N PHE A 19 -22.09 11.69 -7.23
CA PHE A 19 -23.34 11.13 -6.76
C PHE A 19 -24.15 12.17 -5.97
N GLY A 20 -25.47 12.11 -6.10
CA GLY A 20 -26.36 13.03 -5.41
C GLY A 20 -27.83 12.71 -5.70
N THR A 21 -28.67 13.68 -5.45
CA THR A 21 -30.11 13.60 -5.76
C THR A 21 -30.52 14.76 -6.66
N ASN A 22 -31.43 14.50 -7.60
CA ASN A 22 -31.94 15.50 -8.55
C ASN A 22 -30.83 16.15 -9.41
N LEU A 23 -29.79 15.39 -9.76
CA LEU A 23 -28.67 15.89 -10.55
C LEU A 23 -29.01 16.05 -12.04
N ALA A 24 -30.07 15.40 -12.53
CA ALA A 24 -30.66 15.59 -13.84
C ALA A 24 -32.13 15.18 -13.79
N ALA A 25 -32.96 15.65 -14.77
CA ALA A 25 -34.35 15.28 -14.86
C ALA A 25 -34.55 13.83 -15.36
N SER A 26 -33.67 13.36 -16.24
CA SER A 26 -33.68 12.01 -16.82
C SER A 26 -32.29 11.59 -17.23
N PRO A 27 -32.02 10.28 -17.39
CA PRO A 27 -30.73 9.80 -17.87
C PRO A 27 -30.44 10.28 -19.30
N ALA A 28 -29.21 10.72 -19.54
CA ALA A 28 -28.68 11.04 -20.86
C ALA A 28 -27.19 10.70 -20.94
N SER A 29 -26.71 10.31 -22.11
CA SER A 29 -25.30 10.00 -22.40
C SER A 29 -24.83 10.79 -23.61
N ALA A 30 -23.53 11.06 -23.66
CA ALA A 30 -22.86 11.71 -24.79
C ALA A 30 -21.66 10.91 -25.26
N SER A 31 -21.37 10.97 -26.56
CA SER A 31 -20.14 10.50 -27.18
C SER A 31 -19.19 11.67 -27.43
N ALA A 32 -17.91 11.38 -27.70
CA ALA A 32 -16.93 12.40 -28.06
C ALA A 32 -17.32 13.19 -29.31
N PRO A 33 -17.12 14.53 -29.34
CA PRO A 33 -16.64 15.35 -28.22
C PRO A 33 -17.73 15.53 -27.16
N LEU A 34 -17.33 15.38 -25.86
CA LEU A 34 -18.25 15.50 -24.74
C LEU A 34 -18.74 16.94 -24.58
N PRO A 35 -20.06 17.17 -24.41
CA PRO A 35 -20.62 18.49 -24.21
C PRO A 35 -20.37 19.02 -22.78
N LEU A 36 -20.37 20.35 -22.62
CA LEU A 36 -20.31 21.01 -21.32
C LEU A 36 -21.66 21.06 -20.60
N THR A 37 -22.74 20.77 -21.30
CA THR A 37 -24.10 20.66 -20.74
C THR A 37 -24.78 19.43 -21.34
N LEU A 38 -25.32 18.57 -20.48
CA LEU A 38 -26.00 17.35 -20.89
C LEU A 38 -27.28 17.19 -20.07
N GLY A 39 -28.43 16.97 -20.72
CA GLY A 39 -29.72 16.81 -20.04
C GLY A 39 -30.12 17.99 -19.15
N GLY A 40 -29.66 19.21 -19.45
CA GLY A 40 -29.88 20.41 -18.64
C GLY A 40 -28.97 20.54 -17.42
N THR A 41 -27.97 19.65 -17.30
CA THR A 41 -26.97 19.66 -16.21
C THR A 41 -25.63 20.14 -16.74
N SER A 42 -24.92 20.94 -15.96
CA SER A 42 -23.52 21.34 -16.17
C SER A 42 -22.71 21.18 -14.91
N VAL A 43 -21.40 20.97 -15.05
CA VAL A 43 -20.45 20.83 -13.93
C VAL A 43 -19.30 21.80 -14.12
N THR A 44 -18.86 22.39 -13.01
CA THR A 44 -17.59 23.12 -12.96
C THR A 44 -16.70 22.55 -11.87
N ILE A 45 -15.39 22.50 -12.13
CA ILE A 45 -14.38 22.08 -11.17
C ILE A 45 -13.39 23.23 -11.02
N ASN A 46 -13.29 23.77 -9.81
CA ASN A 46 -12.55 25.00 -9.50
C ASN A 46 -12.88 26.17 -10.45
N GLY A 47 -14.16 26.27 -10.82
CA GLY A 47 -14.68 27.29 -11.75
C GLY A 47 -14.50 26.98 -13.24
N LEU A 48 -13.75 25.95 -13.63
CA LEU A 48 -13.57 25.52 -15.01
C LEU A 48 -14.69 24.55 -15.43
N PRO A 49 -15.29 24.70 -16.62
CA PRO A 49 -16.33 23.80 -17.08
C PRO A 49 -15.77 22.40 -17.36
N ALA A 50 -16.49 21.38 -16.93
CA ALA A 50 -16.14 19.97 -17.06
C ALA A 50 -17.03 19.29 -18.12
N PRO A 51 -16.47 18.65 -19.17
CA PRO A 51 -17.22 17.90 -20.15
C PRO A 51 -17.96 16.71 -19.52
N LEU A 52 -19.18 16.42 -20.00
CA LEU A 52 -20.08 15.41 -19.41
C LEU A 52 -20.26 14.22 -20.35
N SER A 53 -20.05 13.01 -19.83
CA SER A 53 -20.31 11.76 -20.57
C SER A 53 -21.67 11.14 -20.22
N PHE A 54 -22.16 11.37 -18.99
CA PHE A 54 -23.40 10.79 -18.49
C PHE A 54 -24.03 11.67 -17.42
N VAL A 55 -25.35 11.74 -17.41
CA VAL A 55 -26.14 12.34 -16.33
C VAL A 55 -27.36 11.48 -16.03
N SER A 56 -27.80 11.47 -14.79
CA SER A 56 -29.04 10.85 -14.30
C SER A 56 -29.50 11.59 -13.05
N PRO A 57 -30.66 11.33 -12.50
CA PRO A 57 -31.12 11.92 -11.24
C PRO A 57 -30.16 11.64 -10.08
N GLY A 58 -29.40 10.52 -10.11
CA GLY A 58 -28.52 10.08 -9.03
C GLY A 58 -27.02 10.21 -9.32
N GLN A 59 -26.61 10.45 -10.56
CA GLN A 59 -25.21 10.39 -10.96
C GLN A 59 -24.88 11.31 -12.13
N VAL A 60 -23.71 11.92 -12.08
CA VAL A 60 -23.10 12.65 -13.21
C VAL A 60 -21.68 12.12 -13.40
N ASN A 61 -21.31 11.78 -14.64
CA ASN A 61 -19.94 11.47 -15.02
C ASN A 61 -19.36 12.63 -15.82
N ALA A 62 -18.23 13.17 -15.36
CA ALA A 62 -17.56 14.31 -15.95
C ALA A 62 -16.07 14.06 -16.14
N GLN A 63 -15.46 14.73 -17.10
CA GLN A 63 -14.01 14.80 -17.23
C GLN A 63 -13.47 15.99 -16.41
N VAL A 64 -12.47 15.77 -15.59
CA VAL A 64 -11.77 16.83 -14.86
C VAL A 64 -10.98 17.67 -15.88
N PRO A 65 -11.12 19.01 -15.89
CA PRO A 65 -10.35 19.85 -16.80
C PRO A 65 -8.85 19.58 -16.70
N SER A 66 -8.21 19.30 -17.82
CA SER A 66 -6.78 18.94 -17.89
C SER A 66 -5.84 20.10 -17.55
N SER A 67 -6.34 21.31 -17.65
CA SER A 67 -5.62 22.55 -17.28
C SER A 67 -5.49 22.76 -15.76
N LEU A 68 -6.23 22.02 -14.94
CA LEU A 68 -6.02 22.03 -13.49
C LEU A 68 -4.67 21.43 -13.14
N THR A 69 -4.02 21.99 -12.15
CA THR A 69 -2.71 21.53 -11.69
C THR A 69 -2.71 21.33 -10.18
N ALA A 70 -2.10 20.26 -9.71
CA ALA A 70 -1.73 20.06 -8.33
C ALA A 70 -0.21 19.87 -8.25
N PRO A 71 0.47 20.40 -7.22
CA PRO A 71 1.89 20.13 -7.02
C PRO A 71 2.11 18.63 -6.85
N ASP A 72 3.28 18.16 -7.31
CA ASP A 72 3.63 16.75 -7.18
C ASP A 72 3.58 16.31 -5.71
N ARG A 73 3.03 15.12 -5.47
CA ARG A 73 2.84 14.52 -4.13
C ARG A 73 2.02 15.37 -3.14
N THR A 74 1.21 16.29 -3.64
CA THR A 74 0.36 17.15 -2.82
C THR A 74 -1.10 16.99 -3.26
N ILE A 75 -2.01 17.03 -2.30
CA ILE A 75 -3.45 17.12 -2.58
C ILE A 75 -3.90 18.54 -2.21
N ILE A 76 -4.56 19.20 -3.13
CA ILE A 76 -5.17 20.51 -2.90
C ILE A 76 -6.69 20.38 -2.92
N ALA A 77 -7.39 21.24 -2.16
CA ALA A 77 -8.85 21.27 -2.19
C ALA A 77 -9.33 22.04 -3.44
N VAL A 78 -10.29 21.46 -4.14
CA VAL A 78 -10.97 22.08 -5.29
C VAL A 78 -12.49 22.01 -5.12
N ALA A 79 -13.19 23.04 -5.56
CA ALA A 79 -14.65 23.09 -5.55
C ALA A 79 -15.21 22.36 -6.78
N VAL A 80 -16.17 21.50 -6.58
CA VAL A 80 -16.99 20.86 -7.63
C VAL A 80 -18.41 21.38 -7.50
N ALA A 81 -18.94 22.00 -8.54
CA ALA A 81 -20.31 22.51 -8.54
C ALA A 81 -21.11 21.88 -9.67
N VAL A 82 -22.28 21.40 -9.34
CA VAL A 82 -23.28 20.87 -10.30
C VAL A 82 -24.42 21.86 -10.39
N THR A 83 -24.74 22.29 -11.59
CA THR A 83 -25.83 23.24 -11.89
C THR A 83 -26.89 22.57 -12.75
N THR A 84 -28.14 22.71 -12.33
CA THR A 84 -29.34 22.22 -13.03
C THR A 84 -30.36 23.36 -13.16
N ALA A 85 -31.48 23.13 -13.79
CA ALA A 85 -32.59 24.10 -13.83
C ALA A 85 -33.13 24.48 -12.43
N ALA A 86 -32.95 23.61 -11.43
CA ALA A 86 -33.37 23.84 -10.05
C ALA A 86 -32.39 24.70 -9.22
N GLY A 87 -31.19 24.92 -9.72
CA GLY A 87 -30.13 25.67 -9.03
C GLY A 87 -28.76 24.97 -9.08
N SER A 88 -27.83 25.49 -8.27
CA SER A 88 -26.48 24.98 -8.20
C SER A 88 -26.15 24.49 -6.79
N VAL A 89 -25.42 23.36 -6.69
CA VAL A 89 -24.90 22.80 -5.46
C VAL A 89 -23.42 22.49 -5.64
N GLY A 90 -22.62 22.74 -4.59
CA GLY A 90 -21.18 22.50 -4.63
C GLY A 90 -20.68 21.70 -3.43
N ILE A 91 -19.62 20.95 -3.66
CA ILE A 91 -18.83 20.24 -2.65
C ILE A 91 -17.36 20.54 -2.86
N GLN A 92 -16.53 20.24 -1.87
CA GLN A 92 -15.07 20.23 -2.03
C GLN A 92 -14.56 18.78 -2.13
N THR A 93 -13.53 18.57 -2.94
CA THR A 93 -12.80 17.31 -3.05
C THR A 93 -11.31 17.57 -3.18
N GLY A 94 -10.48 16.54 -3.01
CA GLY A 94 -9.04 16.64 -3.24
C GLY A 94 -8.69 16.54 -4.73
N LEU A 95 -7.75 17.34 -5.19
CA LEU A 95 -7.10 17.24 -6.50
C LEU A 95 -5.63 16.88 -6.29
N ALA A 96 -5.15 15.83 -6.96
CA ALA A 96 -3.75 15.42 -7.02
C ALA A 96 -3.24 15.45 -8.46
N SER A 97 -1.92 15.47 -8.66
CA SER A 97 -1.31 15.41 -10.01
C SER A 97 -1.65 14.13 -10.76
N ALA A 98 -1.81 13.02 -10.03
CA ALA A 98 -2.34 11.74 -10.52
C ALA A 98 -3.09 11.04 -9.39
N SER A 99 -4.20 10.37 -9.73
CA SER A 99 -5.02 9.55 -8.83
C SER A 99 -5.60 8.39 -9.63
N PRO A 100 -4.78 7.35 -9.91
CA PRO A 100 -5.11 6.32 -10.86
C PRO A 100 -6.18 5.36 -10.35
N GLY A 101 -7.00 4.86 -11.27
CA GLY A 101 -7.92 3.75 -11.07
C GLY A 101 -8.04 2.94 -12.35
N PHE A 102 -8.12 1.61 -12.24
CA PHE A 102 -8.48 0.73 -13.34
C PHE A 102 -9.99 0.48 -13.35
N PHE A 103 -10.60 0.50 -14.52
CA PHE A 103 -11.98 0.05 -14.68
C PHE A 103 -12.07 -1.46 -14.47
N THR A 104 -13.18 -1.90 -13.89
CA THR A 104 -13.47 -3.32 -13.67
C THR A 104 -14.67 -3.77 -14.49
N ALA A 105 -14.71 -5.06 -14.80
CA ALA A 105 -15.75 -5.64 -15.66
C ALA A 105 -17.17 -5.47 -15.08
N ASP A 106 -17.30 -5.42 -13.77
CA ASP A 106 -18.56 -5.24 -13.04
C ASP A 106 -18.78 -3.79 -12.55
N ALA A 107 -17.90 -2.87 -12.94
CA ALA A 107 -17.89 -1.47 -12.49
C ALA A 107 -17.82 -1.31 -10.96
N SER A 108 -17.34 -2.32 -10.22
CA SER A 108 -17.19 -2.25 -8.76
C SER A 108 -15.98 -1.45 -8.31
N GLY A 109 -15.00 -1.23 -9.19
CA GLY A 109 -13.68 -0.68 -8.88
C GLY A 109 -12.73 -1.71 -8.23
N CYS A 110 -13.14 -2.98 -8.15
CA CYS A 110 -12.39 -4.07 -7.54
C CYS A 110 -12.52 -5.37 -8.36
N GLY A 111 -11.51 -6.22 -8.35
CA GLY A 111 -11.54 -7.54 -8.98
C GLY A 111 -11.15 -7.52 -10.45
N GLN A 112 -11.90 -8.25 -11.29
CA GLN A 112 -11.57 -8.46 -12.70
C GLN A 112 -11.51 -7.12 -13.46
N ALA A 113 -10.36 -6.81 -14.04
CA ALA A 113 -10.17 -5.61 -14.85
C ALA A 113 -11.02 -5.63 -16.11
N ALA A 114 -11.47 -4.46 -16.54
CA ALA A 114 -11.91 -4.24 -17.90
C ALA A 114 -10.67 -4.26 -18.80
N ALA A 115 -10.34 -5.44 -19.36
CA ALA A 115 -9.12 -5.70 -20.08
C ALA A 115 -9.36 -6.50 -21.36
N LEU A 116 -8.48 -6.30 -22.34
CA LEU A 116 -8.49 -7.05 -23.59
C LEU A 116 -7.23 -7.90 -23.72
N ASN A 117 -7.38 -9.14 -24.09
CA ASN A 117 -6.30 -9.99 -24.57
C ASN A 117 -5.99 -9.64 -26.02
N ILE A 118 -4.74 -9.46 -26.34
CA ILE A 118 -4.23 -9.25 -27.70
C ILE A 118 -3.23 -10.37 -27.98
N ARG A 119 -3.64 -11.34 -28.79
CA ARG A 119 -2.84 -12.53 -29.08
C ARG A 119 -1.84 -12.29 -30.22
N PRO A 120 -0.82 -13.14 -30.36
CA PRO A 120 0.17 -13.03 -31.42
C PRO A 120 -0.42 -13.09 -32.84
N ASP A 121 -1.57 -13.75 -33.03
CA ASP A 121 -2.30 -13.79 -34.30
C ASP A 121 -3.08 -12.50 -34.61
N GLY A 122 -3.01 -11.49 -33.73
CA GLY A 122 -3.72 -10.23 -33.84
C GLY A 122 -5.19 -10.28 -33.35
N SER A 123 -5.68 -11.42 -32.89
CA SER A 123 -7.02 -11.51 -32.33
C SER A 123 -7.13 -10.74 -31.02
N VAL A 124 -8.24 -10.01 -30.86
CA VAL A 124 -8.56 -9.23 -29.66
C VAL A 124 -9.84 -9.75 -29.04
N SER A 125 -9.80 -10.00 -27.73
CA SER A 125 -10.94 -10.54 -27.00
C SER A 125 -10.94 -10.07 -25.54
N LEU A 126 -12.11 -10.05 -24.89
CA LEU A 126 -12.24 -9.65 -23.49
C LEU A 126 -11.49 -10.65 -22.60
N ASN A 127 -10.66 -10.15 -21.68
CA ASN A 127 -10.06 -10.97 -20.62
C ASN A 127 -11.12 -11.33 -19.58
N SER A 128 -11.26 -12.60 -19.32
CA SER A 128 -12.23 -13.14 -18.35
C SER A 128 -11.80 -14.52 -17.86
N PRO A 129 -12.42 -15.06 -16.81
CA PRO A 129 -12.15 -16.43 -16.36
C PRO A 129 -12.33 -17.52 -17.42
N SER A 130 -13.25 -17.33 -18.37
CA SER A 130 -13.47 -18.26 -19.49
C SER A 130 -12.58 -18.00 -20.71
N ASN A 131 -11.89 -16.86 -20.74
CA ASN A 131 -11.03 -16.44 -21.84
C ASN A 131 -9.83 -15.67 -21.32
N SER A 132 -8.91 -16.39 -20.68
CA SER A 132 -7.70 -15.83 -20.06
C SER A 132 -6.63 -15.49 -21.10
N ALA A 133 -5.72 -14.60 -20.72
CA ALA A 133 -4.48 -14.37 -21.45
C ALA A 133 -3.50 -15.54 -21.19
N ALA A 134 -2.65 -15.85 -22.16
CA ALA A 134 -1.50 -16.69 -21.92
C ALA A 134 -0.27 -15.86 -21.52
N PRO A 135 0.68 -16.40 -20.74
CA PRO A 135 2.00 -15.82 -20.63
C PRO A 135 2.60 -15.59 -22.03
N GLY A 136 3.07 -14.34 -22.28
CA GLY A 136 3.54 -13.92 -23.61
C GLY A 136 2.49 -13.20 -24.46
N ASP A 137 1.20 -13.32 -24.18
CA ASP A 137 0.17 -12.49 -24.81
C ASP A 137 0.30 -11.03 -24.36
N TYR A 138 -0.28 -10.11 -25.12
CA TYR A 138 -0.44 -8.73 -24.67
C TYR A 138 -1.80 -8.54 -24.03
N VAL A 139 -1.83 -7.66 -23.02
CA VAL A 139 -3.07 -7.23 -22.37
C VAL A 139 -3.16 -5.71 -22.45
N ALA A 140 -4.33 -5.21 -22.85
CA ALA A 140 -4.68 -3.80 -22.75
C ALA A 140 -5.61 -3.60 -21.55
N LEU A 141 -5.17 -2.81 -20.58
CA LEU A 141 -5.94 -2.37 -19.42
C LEU A 141 -6.50 -0.97 -19.66
N PHE A 142 -7.69 -0.73 -19.16
CA PHE A 142 -8.34 0.57 -19.21
C PHE A 142 -8.51 1.12 -17.80
N GLY A 143 -8.26 2.43 -17.67
CA GLY A 143 -8.33 3.13 -16.40
C GLY A 143 -8.55 4.62 -16.59
N THR A 144 -8.37 5.39 -15.54
CA THR A 144 -8.39 6.85 -15.59
C THR A 144 -7.59 7.43 -14.45
N GLY A 145 -7.02 8.62 -14.66
CA GLY A 145 -6.31 9.35 -13.63
C GLY A 145 -4.83 9.02 -13.50
N PHE A 146 -4.22 8.40 -14.50
CA PHE A 146 -2.79 8.11 -14.54
C PHE A 146 -1.92 9.33 -14.87
N GLY A 147 -2.52 10.50 -15.02
CA GLY A 147 -1.85 11.76 -15.34
C GLY A 147 -2.31 12.35 -16.66
N VAL A 148 -1.64 13.41 -17.07
CA VAL A 148 -1.97 14.10 -18.32
C VAL A 148 -1.10 13.60 -19.48
N PRO A 149 -1.61 13.65 -20.72
CA PRO A 149 -0.83 13.27 -21.89
C PRO A 149 0.35 14.25 -22.13
N ALA A 150 1.42 13.74 -22.73
CA ALA A 150 2.57 14.55 -23.09
C ALA A 150 2.21 15.61 -24.14
N GLN A 151 1.26 15.30 -25.00
CA GLN A 151 0.68 16.24 -25.95
C GLN A 151 -0.78 16.54 -25.53
N GLN A 152 -1.06 17.80 -25.28
CA GLN A 152 -2.37 18.22 -24.82
C GLN A 152 -3.46 17.90 -25.86
N ILE A 153 -4.59 17.41 -25.38
CA ILE A 153 -5.83 17.18 -26.13
C ILE A 153 -6.91 18.00 -25.45
N ASP A 154 -7.79 18.60 -26.23
CA ASP A 154 -8.89 19.40 -25.71
C ASP A 154 -9.79 18.54 -24.81
N ASP A 155 -10.23 19.12 -23.70
CA ASP A 155 -11.14 18.45 -22.78
C ASP A 155 -12.44 18.05 -23.48
N GLY A 156 -12.89 16.83 -23.24
CA GLY A 156 -14.05 16.24 -23.93
C GLY A 156 -13.73 15.62 -25.28
N ALA A 157 -12.60 15.94 -25.90
CA ALA A 157 -12.18 15.30 -27.15
C ALA A 157 -11.56 13.93 -26.89
N ALA A 158 -11.74 13.03 -27.85
CA ALA A 158 -11.03 11.74 -27.86
C ALA A 158 -9.71 11.84 -28.59
N ALA A 159 -8.70 11.11 -28.12
CA ALA A 159 -7.48 10.92 -28.88
C ALA A 159 -7.77 10.20 -30.19
N SER A 160 -7.33 10.76 -31.31
CA SER A 160 -7.51 10.15 -32.65
C SER A 160 -6.50 9.02 -32.94
N GLY A 161 -5.50 8.88 -32.09
CA GLY A 161 -4.42 7.88 -32.18
C GLY A 161 -3.63 7.81 -30.88
N PRO A 162 -2.49 7.12 -30.87
CA PRO A 162 -1.66 6.99 -29.68
C PRO A 162 -1.26 8.36 -29.10
N SER A 163 -1.57 8.59 -27.83
CA SER A 163 -1.23 9.82 -27.10
C SER A 163 -0.67 9.42 -25.73
N SER A 164 0.65 9.34 -25.67
CA SER A 164 1.36 8.86 -24.46
C SER A 164 1.21 9.80 -23.28
N LEU A 165 1.16 9.25 -22.07
CA LEU A 165 1.23 10.01 -20.82
C LEU A 165 2.59 10.70 -20.68
N SER A 166 2.60 11.84 -19.99
CA SER A 166 3.84 12.57 -19.66
C SER A 166 4.76 11.75 -18.75
N VAL A 167 4.19 10.94 -17.86
CA VAL A 167 4.90 10.05 -16.96
C VAL A 167 4.23 8.67 -17.03
N ALA A 168 5.02 7.67 -17.41
CA ALA A 168 4.52 6.29 -17.42
C ALA A 168 4.31 5.79 -15.99
N PRO A 169 3.15 5.16 -15.69
CA PRO A 169 2.93 4.53 -14.39
C PRO A 169 3.80 3.28 -14.22
N GLY A 170 4.23 3.01 -12.99
CA GLY A 170 4.76 1.70 -12.64
C GLY A 170 3.64 0.66 -12.69
N LEU A 171 3.96 -0.55 -13.15
CA LEU A 171 3.01 -1.65 -13.23
C LEU A 171 3.68 -2.94 -12.76
N THR A 172 2.96 -3.74 -11.98
CA THR A 172 3.35 -5.11 -11.62
C THR A 172 2.24 -6.09 -11.96
N VAL A 173 2.62 -7.26 -12.45
CA VAL A 173 1.72 -8.38 -12.69
C VAL A 173 2.22 -9.56 -11.89
N ASP A 174 1.39 -10.10 -10.99
CA ASP A 174 1.77 -11.20 -10.10
C ASP A 174 3.08 -10.93 -9.32
N SER A 175 3.27 -9.68 -8.87
CA SER A 175 4.48 -9.15 -8.22
C SER A 175 5.70 -8.94 -9.13
N GLU A 176 5.67 -9.36 -10.39
CA GLU A 176 6.72 -9.08 -11.37
C GLU A 176 6.56 -7.66 -11.94
N PRO A 177 7.60 -6.82 -11.88
CA PRO A 177 7.54 -5.48 -12.45
C PRO A 177 7.52 -5.52 -13.97
N ILE A 178 6.64 -4.76 -14.58
CA ILE A 178 6.62 -4.51 -16.02
C ILE A 178 7.56 -3.35 -16.32
N ALA A 179 8.78 -3.66 -16.71
CA ALA A 179 9.81 -2.66 -16.93
C ALA A 179 9.49 -1.69 -18.08
N SER A 180 8.78 -2.15 -19.10
CA SER A 180 8.46 -1.36 -20.30
C SER A 180 7.09 -1.77 -20.85
N PRO A 181 5.99 -1.16 -20.38
CA PRO A 181 4.72 -1.28 -21.07
C PRO A 181 4.86 -0.84 -22.54
N THR A 182 4.20 -1.55 -23.44
CA THR A 182 4.29 -1.23 -24.88
C THR A 182 3.49 0.01 -25.27
N TYR A 183 2.55 0.39 -24.42
CA TYR A 183 1.80 1.64 -24.51
C TYR A 183 1.33 2.10 -23.13
N THR A 184 1.45 3.37 -22.86
CA THR A 184 0.85 4.07 -21.72
C THR A 184 0.34 5.42 -22.21
N GLY A 185 -0.96 5.60 -22.30
CA GLY A 185 -1.52 6.80 -22.90
C GLY A 185 -3.05 6.84 -22.83
N LEU A 186 -3.60 7.85 -23.50
CA LEU A 186 -5.06 7.93 -23.66
C LEU A 186 -5.58 6.81 -24.57
N ALA A 187 -6.67 6.21 -24.20
CA ALA A 187 -7.37 5.23 -25.03
C ALA A 187 -7.98 5.94 -26.27
N PRO A 188 -7.58 5.56 -27.50
CA PRO A 188 -8.13 6.17 -28.70
C PRO A 188 -9.66 6.05 -28.75
N GLY A 189 -10.33 7.14 -29.07
CA GLY A 189 -11.79 7.18 -29.16
C GLY A 189 -12.52 7.39 -27.82
N LEU A 190 -11.83 7.35 -26.66
CA LEU A 190 -12.45 7.41 -25.33
C LEU A 190 -11.92 8.60 -24.52
N PRO A 191 -12.66 9.72 -24.42
CA PRO A 191 -12.22 10.87 -23.63
C PRO A 191 -11.98 10.55 -22.16
N GLY A 192 -10.85 11.00 -21.60
CA GLY A 192 -10.53 10.85 -20.19
C GLY A 192 -10.26 9.40 -19.73
N VAL A 193 -10.20 8.46 -20.67
CA VAL A 193 -9.82 7.06 -20.39
C VAL A 193 -8.36 6.84 -20.75
N ASP A 194 -7.62 6.26 -19.84
CA ASP A 194 -6.23 5.83 -20.03
C ASP A 194 -6.17 4.36 -20.45
N GLN A 195 -5.18 4.01 -21.26
CA GLN A 195 -4.90 2.65 -21.71
C GLN A 195 -3.43 2.30 -21.43
N ILE A 196 -3.21 1.13 -20.85
CA ILE A 196 -1.87 0.57 -20.61
C ILE A 196 -1.80 -0.79 -21.27
N ASN A 197 -0.86 -0.95 -22.24
CA ASN A 197 -0.61 -2.22 -22.89
C ASN A 197 0.71 -2.80 -22.38
N PHE A 198 0.70 -4.05 -22.01
CA PHE A 198 1.90 -4.77 -21.56
C PHE A 198 1.85 -6.23 -22.02
N GLN A 199 3.01 -6.84 -22.09
CA GLN A 199 3.13 -8.28 -22.32
C GLN A 199 3.04 -9.00 -20.97
N VAL A 200 2.21 -10.04 -20.87
CA VAL A 200 2.11 -10.90 -19.69
C VAL A 200 3.45 -11.61 -19.49
N PRO A 201 4.16 -11.43 -18.37
CA PRO A 201 5.45 -12.09 -18.13
C PRO A 201 5.37 -13.60 -18.26
N ALA A 202 6.44 -14.22 -18.78
CA ALA A 202 6.51 -15.67 -18.91
C ALA A 202 6.45 -16.43 -17.57
N SER A 203 6.85 -15.77 -16.49
CA SER A 203 6.80 -16.27 -15.11
C SER A 203 5.42 -16.14 -14.45
N THR A 204 4.47 -15.43 -15.09
CA THR A 204 3.15 -15.23 -14.52
C THR A 204 2.43 -16.55 -14.32
N ARG A 205 1.93 -16.77 -13.09
CA ARG A 205 1.18 -17.98 -12.76
C ARG A 205 -0.14 -18.09 -13.52
N ASN A 206 -0.66 -19.30 -13.60
CA ASN A 206 -2.05 -19.52 -13.93
C ASN A 206 -2.95 -19.07 -12.78
N GLY A 207 -4.12 -18.51 -13.09
CA GLY A 207 -5.12 -18.12 -12.11
C GLY A 207 -6.22 -17.27 -12.70
N CYS A 208 -7.39 -17.34 -12.09
CA CYS A 208 -8.55 -16.55 -12.50
C CYS A 208 -8.52 -15.11 -11.92
N ALA A 209 -7.65 -14.88 -10.95
CA ALA A 209 -7.51 -13.60 -10.27
C ALA A 209 -6.02 -13.26 -10.05
N VAL A 210 -5.26 -13.15 -11.13
CA VAL A 210 -3.84 -12.73 -11.07
C VAL A 210 -3.79 -11.24 -10.83
N PRO A 211 -3.14 -10.76 -9.74
CA PRO A 211 -3.15 -9.35 -9.38
C PRO A 211 -2.34 -8.51 -10.37
N VAL A 212 -2.90 -7.36 -10.73
CA VAL A 212 -2.23 -6.29 -11.45
C VAL A 212 -2.30 -5.04 -10.60
N ARG A 213 -1.14 -4.46 -10.32
CA ARG A 213 -1.01 -3.26 -9.49
C ARG A 213 -0.34 -2.17 -10.28
N GLY A 214 -0.98 -1.00 -10.28
CA GLY A 214 -0.37 0.23 -10.77
C GLY A 214 0.23 1.01 -9.62
N SER A 215 1.35 1.69 -9.84
CA SER A 215 1.92 2.63 -8.89
C SER A 215 2.09 4.00 -9.51
N GLN A 216 1.60 5.01 -8.83
CA GLN A 216 1.77 6.43 -9.14
C GLN A 216 1.98 7.19 -7.84
N THR A 217 2.23 8.47 -7.94
CA THR A 217 2.58 9.37 -6.83
C THR A 217 1.61 9.29 -5.64
N LEU A 218 0.32 9.14 -5.91
CA LEU A 218 -0.74 8.97 -4.90
C LEU A 218 -1.71 7.90 -5.38
N GLY A 219 -1.61 6.71 -4.80
CA GLY A 219 -2.51 5.61 -5.08
C GLY A 219 -1.86 4.43 -5.82
N SER A 220 -2.34 3.26 -5.51
CA SER A 220 -1.91 1.99 -6.11
C SER A 220 -3.17 1.21 -6.49
N PRO A 221 -3.73 1.46 -7.69
CA PRO A 221 -4.90 0.73 -8.13
C PRO A 221 -4.58 -0.75 -8.26
N ASN A 222 -5.44 -1.59 -7.69
CA ASN A 222 -5.32 -3.04 -7.71
C ASN A 222 -6.52 -3.64 -8.42
N VAL A 223 -6.27 -4.42 -9.45
CA VAL A 223 -7.27 -5.22 -10.16
C VAL A 223 -6.71 -6.60 -10.43
N THR A 224 -7.49 -7.47 -11.03
CA THR A 224 -7.02 -8.80 -11.44
C THR A 224 -7.27 -9.04 -12.93
N ILE A 225 -6.44 -9.87 -13.51
CA ILE A 225 -6.66 -10.45 -14.85
C ILE A 225 -6.68 -11.96 -14.74
N SER A 226 -7.32 -12.62 -15.69
CA SER A 226 -7.28 -14.08 -15.80
C SER A 226 -6.14 -14.50 -16.71
N VAL A 227 -5.27 -15.40 -16.21
CA VAL A 227 -4.09 -15.93 -16.92
C VAL A 227 -4.11 -17.45 -16.89
N GLN A 228 -3.87 -18.09 -18.04
CA GLN A 228 -3.73 -19.53 -18.17
C GLN A 228 -2.73 -19.85 -19.27
N SER A 229 -1.82 -20.77 -19.03
CA SER A 229 -0.91 -21.28 -20.05
C SER A 229 -1.70 -21.82 -21.23
N GLY A 230 -1.46 -21.25 -22.42
CA GLY A 230 -2.24 -21.56 -23.63
C GLY A 230 -3.57 -20.82 -23.75
N GLY A 231 -3.93 -19.96 -22.81
CA GLY A 231 -5.19 -19.20 -22.79
C GLY A 231 -6.42 -20.05 -22.45
N GLY A 232 -7.62 -19.51 -22.69
CA GLY A 232 -8.90 -20.22 -22.47
C GLY A 232 -9.39 -20.15 -21.03
N GLN A 233 -10.06 -21.20 -20.56
CA GLN A 233 -10.58 -21.28 -19.18
C GLN A 233 -9.45 -21.30 -18.17
N CYS A 234 -9.44 -20.36 -17.24
CA CYS A 234 -8.45 -20.34 -16.16
C CYS A 234 -8.75 -21.34 -15.06
N SER A 235 -7.71 -21.66 -14.32
CA SER A 235 -7.75 -22.51 -13.13
C SER A 235 -6.89 -21.88 -12.04
N ASP A 236 -7.48 -21.65 -10.87
CA ASP A 236 -6.73 -21.18 -9.73
C ASP A 236 -5.85 -22.28 -9.13
N PRO A 237 -4.62 -21.95 -8.69
CA PRO A 237 -3.81 -22.90 -7.94
C PRO A 237 -4.47 -23.22 -6.59
N PRO A 238 -4.11 -24.35 -5.95
CA PRO A 238 -4.61 -24.70 -4.63
C PRO A 238 -4.39 -23.56 -3.63
N ILE A 239 -5.37 -23.34 -2.76
CA ILE A 239 -5.26 -22.36 -1.69
C ILE A 239 -4.14 -22.77 -0.75
N GLN A 240 -3.19 -21.87 -0.54
CA GLN A 240 -2.15 -21.98 0.47
C GLN A 240 -2.41 -20.99 1.59
N SER A 241 -1.92 -21.29 2.76
CA SER A 241 -2.01 -20.42 3.92
C SER A 241 -0.77 -20.53 4.78
N TYR A 242 -0.42 -19.45 5.43
CA TYR A 242 0.60 -19.43 6.49
C TYR A 242 0.10 -18.59 7.65
N GLY A 243 0.87 -18.47 8.73
CA GLY A 243 0.50 -17.62 9.86
C GLY A 243 1.68 -16.90 10.46
N GLN A 244 1.39 -15.84 11.18
CA GLN A 244 2.34 -15.14 12.02
C GLN A 244 1.68 -14.72 13.32
N ILE A 245 2.42 -14.85 14.40
CA ILE A 245 2.01 -14.47 15.75
C ILE A 245 3.14 -13.69 16.38
N ALA A 246 2.87 -12.51 16.87
CA ALA A 246 3.87 -11.65 17.48
C ALA A 246 3.39 -11.02 18.79
N LEU A 247 4.25 -10.99 19.79
CA LEU A 247 4.14 -10.20 21.00
C LEU A 247 5.16 -9.07 20.96
N SER A 248 4.73 -7.82 21.12
CA SER A 248 5.62 -6.67 21.08
C SER A 248 5.40 -5.76 22.28
N SER A 249 6.46 -5.31 22.91
CA SER A 249 6.43 -4.37 24.02
C SER A 249 7.23 -3.11 23.70
N ILE A 250 6.72 -1.94 24.10
CA ILE A 250 7.47 -0.69 24.09
C ILE A 250 8.00 -0.48 25.51
N VAL A 251 9.31 -0.40 25.64
CA VAL A 251 10.02 -0.23 26.92
C VAL A 251 10.38 1.24 27.13
N GLY A 252 10.13 1.77 28.34
CA GLY A 252 10.47 3.14 28.69
C GLY A 252 9.47 4.21 28.29
N GLY A 253 8.31 3.79 27.76
CA GLY A 253 7.12 4.61 27.57
C GLY A 253 6.00 4.18 28.52
N PRO A 254 4.74 4.60 28.33
CA PRO A 254 3.63 3.92 28.97
C PRO A 254 3.72 2.45 28.53
N ASP A 255 4.08 1.57 29.47
CA ASP A 255 4.31 0.14 29.23
C ASP A 255 3.11 -0.46 28.50
N SER A 256 3.15 -0.43 27.19
CA SER A 256 2.09 -0.97 26.34
C SER A 256 2.63 -2.18 25.60
N GLY A 257 1.99 -3.32 25.85
CA GLY A 257 2.20 -4.50 25.03
C GLY A 257 1.19 -4.55 23.90
N THR A 258 1.56 -5.10 22.76
CA THR A 258 0.65 -5.40 21.67
C THR A 258 0.75 -6.86 21.26
N PHE A 259 -0.38 -7.42 20.87
CA PHE A 259 -0.45 -8.72 20.23
C PHE A 259 -0.92 -8.55 18.80
N PHE A 260 -0.30 -9.29 17.90
CA PHE A 260 -0.72 -9.39 16.51
C PHE A 260 -0.74 -10.85 16.08
N ALA A 261 -1.79 -11.28 15.38
CA ALA A 261 -1.81 -12.53 14.65
C ALA A 261 -2.63 -12.39 13.36
N SER A 262 -2.16 -13.02 12.31
CA SER A 262 -2.87 -13.14 11.04
C SER A 262 -2.58 -14.50 10.40
N PHE A 263 -3.56 -15.02 9.67
CA PHE A 263 -3.50 -16.33 9.01
C PHE A 263 -3.95 -16.18 7.56
N PRO A 264 -3.16 -15.48 6.71
CA PRO A 264 -3.50 -15.27 5.32
C PRO A 264 -3.62 -16.58 4.55
N ALA A 265 -4.62 -16.65 3.69
CA ALA A 265 -4.90 -17.76 2.81
C ALA A 265 -5.28 -17.26 1.42
N GLY A 266 -4.77 -17.90 0.39
CA GLY A 266 -5.06 -17.54 -0.99
C GLY A 266 -4.30 -18.40 -1.99
N PRO A 267 -4.56 -18.25 -3.29
CA PRO A 267 -3.95 -19.04 -4.34
C PRO A 267 -2.42 -18.91 -4.43
N GLN A 268 -1.83 -17.89 -3.81
CA GLN A 268 -0.38 -17.68 -3.77
C GLN A 268 0.10 -16.96 -2.52
N VAL A 269 -0.50 -17.30 -1.40
CA VAL A 269 0.02 -16.84 -0.13
C VAL A 269 1.31 -17.60 0.14
N THR A 270 2.45 -16.91 0.05
CA THR A 270 3.75 -17.45 0.45
C THR A 270 4.17 -16.82 1.76
N PRO A 271 4.74 -17.59 2.69
CA PRO A 271 5.37 -17.01 3.86
C PRO A 271 6.40 -15.97 3.40
N PRO A 272 6.50 -14.80 4.07
CA PRO A 272 7.59 -13.88 3.78
C PRO A 272 8.90 -14.65 3.92
N ALA A 273 9.81 -14.46 2.96
CA ALA A 273 11.16 -15.00 3.08
C ALA A 273 11.75 -14.58 4.43
N PRO A 274 12.54 -15.43 5.11
CA PRO A 274 13.26 -15.01 6.30
C PRO A 274 13.98 -13.71 5.96
N GLU A 275 13.80 -12.69 6.79
CA GLU A 275 14.47 -11.40 6.58
C GLU A 275 15.98 -11.68 6.53
N GLU A 276 16.62 -11.40 5.37
CA GLU A 276 18.04 -11.61 5.23
C GLU A 276 18.76 -10.56 6.08
N VAL A 277 19.27 -10.98 7.23
CA VAL A 277 19.94 -10.11 8.17
C VAL A 277 21.37 -9.91 7.70
N VAL A 278 21.60 -8.79 7.05
CA VAL A 278 22.94 -8.36 6.68
C VAL A 278 23.54 -7.59 7.84
N TYR A 279 24.57 -8.14 8.48
CA TYR A 279 25.33 -7.51 9.57
C TYR A 279 26.24 -6.37 9.08
N ALA A 280 25.83 -5.65 8.08
CA ALA A 280 26.45 -4.43 7.60
C ALA A 280 25.38 -3.36 7.49
N PRO A 281 25.70 -2.07 7.57
CA PRO A 281 24.71 -1.04 7.35
C PRO A 281 24.13 -1.22 5.95
N VAL A 282 22.88 -1.70 5.90
CA VAL A 282 22.14 -1.82 4.64
C VAL A 282 21.55 -0.45 4.37
N TYR A 283 22.11 0.24 3.40
CA TYR A 283 21.51 1.45 2.86
C TYR A 283 20.29 1.04 2.04
N VAL A 284 19.12 1.03 2.66
CA VAL A 284 17.87 0.96 1.91
C VAL A 284 17.66 2.35 1.31
N ALA A 285 18.09 2.51 0.07
CA ALA A 285 17.76 3.67 -0.70
C ALA A 285 16.23 3.75 -0.82
N ASN A 286 15.65 4.75 -0.14
CA ASN A 286 14.35 5.34 -0.40
C ASN A 286 13.20 4.39 -0.79
N SER A 287 12.56 3.77 0.20
CA SER A 287 11.12 3.59 0.10
C SER A 287 10.48 4.89 0.59
N PRO A 288 9.89 5.71 -0.29
CA PRO A 288 9.17 6.89 0.14
C PRO A 288 7.86 6.47 0.80
N SER A 289 7.88 6.27 2.10
CA SER A 289 6.67 6.25 2.90
C SER A 289 6.24 7.71 3.05
N VAL A 290 5.41 8.18 2.13
CA VAL A 290 4.77 9.48 2.27
C VAL A 290 3.68 9.35 3.33
N PHE A 291 4.02 9.64 4.58
CA PHE A 291 3.03 10.01 5.57
C PHE A 291 2.68 11.48 5.33
N VAL A 292 1.66 11.72 4.54
CA VAL A 292 1.04 13.03 4.50
C VAL A 292 -0.02 13.04 5.59
N GLU A 293 0.26 13.72 6.68
CA GLU A 293 -0.75 14.05 7.69
C GLU A 293 -1.71 15.05 7.07
N PHE A 294 -2.84 14.56 6.56
CA PHE A 294 -3.96 15.42 6.17
C PHE A 294 -4.85 15.65 7.38
N SER A 295 -4.59 16.71 8.11
CA SER A 295 -5.60 17.33 8.96
C SER A 295 -6.62 18.01 8.06
N ALA A 296 -7.83 17.50 8.00
CA ALA A 296 -9.10 18.14 7.69
C ALA A 296 -10.01 17.54 6.61
N PHE A 297 -9.62 16.51 5.81
CA PHE A 297 -10.58 15.88 4.91
C PHE A 297 -10.53 14.35 5.05
N PRO A 298 -11.65 13.68 5.37
CA PRO A 298 -11.70 12.22 5.36
C PRO A 298 -11.73 11.76 3.90
N PHE A 299 -10.57 11.32 3.37
CA PHE A 299 -10.52 10.65 2.09
C PHE A 299 -10.89 9.18 2.27
N THR A 300 -11.92 8.73 1.55
CA THR A 300 -12.26 7.32 1.49
C THR A 300 -11.40 6.63 0.43
N GLN A 301 -10.33 5.97 0.82
CA GLN A 301 -9.70 4.97 -0.03
C GLN A 301 -10.47 3.66 0.08
N ARG A 302 -10.92 3.15 -1.05
CA ARG A 302 -11.54 1.84 -1.12
C ARG A 302 -10.46 0.77 -1.20
N SER A 303 -10.39 -0.07 -0.18
CA SER A 303 -9.56 -1.27 -0.19
C SER A 303 -10.31 -2.39 -0.91
N CYS A 304 -9.70 -2.96 -1.95
CA CYS A 304 -10.28 -4.06 -2.70
C CYS A 304 -9.81 -5.39 -2.12
N ALA A 305 -10.75 -6.27 -1.80
CA ALA A 305 -10.44 -7.67 -1.53
C ALA A 305 -9.89 -8.32 -2.81
N VAL A 306 -8.74 -8.97 -2.72
CA VAL A 306 -8.25 -9.81 -3.81
C VAL A 306 -9.10 -11.09 -3.83
N PRO A 307 -9.79 -11.42 -4.94
CA PRO A 307 -10.60 -12.62 -5.00
C PRO A 307 -9.80 -13.88 -4.62
N GLY A 308 -10.38 -14.70 -3.74
CA GLY A 308 -9.71 -15.90 -3.22
C GLY A 308 -8.64 -15.62 -2.14
N TYR A 309 -8.43 -14.37 -1.75
CA TYR A 309 -7.53 -14.00 -0.66
C TYR A 309 -8.34 -13.58 0.58
N SER A 310 -8.03 -14.15 1.72
CA SER A 310 -8.63 -13.79 3.01
C SER A 310 -7.68 -14.14 4.16
N ASN A 311 -7.94 -13.61 5.35
CA ASN A 311 -7.31 -14.10 6.57
C ASN A 311 -8.26 -15.10 7.27
N LEU A 312 -7.74 -16.28 7.61
CA LEU A 312 -8.49 -17.31 8.31
C LEU A 312 -8.70 -16.95 9.77
N SER A 313 -9.80 -17.44 10.35
CA SER A 313 -10.13 -17.18 11.74
C SER A 313 -9.66 -18.32 12.65
N ALA A 314 -8.98 -17.95 13.74
CA ALA A 314 -8.68 -18.82 14.88
C ALA A 314 -9.73 -18.70 16.02
N GLY A 315 -10.88 -18.08 15.76
CA GLY A 315 -11.84 -17.77 16.82
C GLY A 315 -11.29 -16.73 17.80
N SER A 316 -11.74 -16.75 19.05
CA SER A 316 -11.14 -15.90 20.09
C SER A 316 -9.83 -16.49 20.56
N ILE A 317 -8.74 -15.71 20.50
CA ILE A 317 -7.40 -16.14 20.94
C ILE A 317 -7.20 -15.77 22.42
N ARG A 318 -6.89 -16.76 23.25
CA ARG A 318 -6.50 -16.59 24.64
C ARG A 318 -4.99 -16.64 24.77
N ILE A 319 -4.41 -15.61 25.37
CA ILE A 319 -2.98 -15.48 25.64
C ILE A 319 -2.79 -15.60 27.15
N THR A 320 -2.08 -16.64 27.55
CA THR A 320 -1.75 -16.89 28.98
C THR A 320 -0.28 -16.57 29.19
N PRO A 321 0.06 -15.53 29.97
CA PRO A 321 1.42 -15.18 30.28
C PRO A 321 2.05 -16.17 31.29
N PRO A 322 3.38 -16.19 31.45
CA PRO A 322 4.05 -16.98 32.49
C PRO A 322 3.64 -16.57 33.90
N LEU A 323 3.27 -15.29 34.10
CA LEU A 323 2.79 -14.71 35.34
C LEU A 323 1.67 -13.71 35.04
N GLY A 324 0.60 -13.72 35.84
CA GLY A 324 -0.52 -12.79 35.69
C GLY A 324 -1.76 -13.42 35.05
N GLU A 325 -2.76 -12.58 34.80
CA GLU A 325 -4.05 -13.02 34.26
C GLU A 325 -4.02 -13.12 32.73
N PRO A 326 -4.66 -14.15 32.16
CA PRO A 326 -4.77 -14.28 30.71
C PRO A 326 -5.61 -13.17 30.07
N VAL A 327 -5.25 -12.83 28.83
CA VAL A 327 -6.02 -11.91 27.99
C VAL A 327 -6.65 -12.68 26.83
N THR A 328 -7.89 -12.33 26.47
CA THR A 328 -8.59 -12.90 25.32
C THR A 328 -8.84 -11.82 24.29
N LEU A 329 -8.45 -12.07 23.05
CA LEU A 329 -8.66 -11.21 21.91
C LEU A 329 -9.70 -11.82 20.98
N THR A 330 -10.62 -10.99 20.51
CA THR A 330 -11.60 -11.36 19.49
C THR A 330 -11.09 -11.00 18.10
N PRO A 331 -11.50 -11.76 17.06
CA PRO A 331 -11.14 -11.41 15.69
C PRO A 331 -11.72 -10.04 15.31
N GLN A 332 -10.92 -9.24 14.61
CA GLN A 332 -11.32 -7.96 14.04
C GLN A 332 -11.31 -8.08 12.51
N SER A 333 -12.20 -7.35 11.83
CA SER A 333 -12.21 -7.34 10.37
C SER A 333 -10.89 -6.74 9.83
N ASP A 334 -10.29 -7.38 8.84
CA ASP A 334 -9.14 -6.86 8.08
C ASP A 334 -9.55 -5.86 6.97
N GLY A 335 -10.86 -5.61 6.83
CA GLY A 335 -11.41 -4.71 5.80
C GLY A 335 -11.52 -5.33 4.40
N ILE A 336 -11.04 -6.56 4.19
CA ILE A 336 -11.02 -7.25 2.89
C ILE A 336 -11.73 -8.61 2.92
N GLY A 337 -12.53 -8.86 3.95
CA GLY A 337 -13.36 -10.08 4.07
C GLY A 337 -12.76 -11.16 4.96
N GLY A 338 -11.61 -10.93 5.58
CA GLY A 338 -10.98 -11.80 6.56
C GLY A 338 -10.88 -11.17 7.95
N VAL A 339 -10.05 -11.74 8.81
CA VAL A 339 -9.86 -11.28 10.19
C VAL A 339 -8.39 -11.16 10.56
N VAL A 340 -8.09 -10.18 11.41
CA VAL A 340 -6.81 -10.00 12.08
C VAL A 340 -7.01 -9.93 13.59
N TYR A 341 -5.96 -10.16 14.32
CA TYR A 341 -5.95 -10.04 15.78
C TYR A 341 -4.94 -8.95 16.14
N VAL A 342 -5.46 -7.82 16.59
CA VAL A 342 -4.65 -6.71 17.10
C VAL A 342 -5.24 -6.31 18.44
N GLY A 343 -4.42 -6.25 19.46
CA GLY A 343 -4.88 -5.85 20.79
C GLY A 343 -3.78 -5.26 21.63
N ASN A 344 -4.16 -4.24 22.42
CA ASN A 344 -3.30 -3.72 23.47
C ASN A 344 -3.37 -4.67 24.67
N LEU A 345 -2.20 -5.02 25.19
CA LEU A 345 -2.05 -5.85 26.37
C LEU A 345 -1.80 -4.96 27.59
N PRO A 346 -2.19 -5.39 28.79
CA PRO A 346 -1.94 -4.63 30.02
C PRO A 346 -0.45 -4.28 30.20
N ALA A 347 -0.18 -3.20 30.89
CA ALA A 347 1.18 -2.83 31.27
C ALA A 347 1.88 -3.97 32.02
N GLY A 348 3.13 -4.25 31.65
CA GLY A 348 3.92 -5.33 32.24
C GLY A 348 3.47 -6.75 31.85
N PHE A 349 2.49 -6.89 30.96
CA PHE A 349 2.04 -8.21 30.49
C PHE A 349 3.12 -8.98 29.73
N ILE A 350 3.94 -8.26 28.95
CA ILE A 350 5.02 -8.87 28.18
C ILE A 350 6.32 -8.80 28.98
N GLY A 351 6.81 -9.97 29.36
CA GLY A 351 8.08 -10.19 30.04
C GLY A 351 8.69 -11.53 29.66
N PRO A 352 9.87 -11.88 30.17
CA PRO A 352 10.51 -13.14 29.82
C PRO A 352 9.72 -14.35 30.33
N GLY A 353 9.67 -15.39 29.51
CA GLY A 353 9.03 -16.66 29.87
C GLY A 353 8.19 -17.25 28.75
N VAL A 354 7.44 -18.29 29.08
CA VAL A 354 6.65 -19.06 28.13
C VAL A 354 5.18 -18.60 28.16
N TYR A 355 4.69 -18.16 27.01
CA TYR A 355 3.30 -17.78 26.78
C TYR A 355 2.56 -18.93 26.12
N THR A 356 1.37 -19.26 26.60
CA THR A 356 0.47 -20.17 25.88
C THR A 356 -0.53 -19.36 25.10
N ILE A 357 -0.66 -19.66 23.79
CA ILE A 357 -1.53 -18.98 22.85
C ILE A 357 -2.49 -20.01 22.29
N ALA A 358 -3.76 -19.92 22.60
CA ALA A 358 -4.76 -20.91 22.26
C ALA A 358 -6.05 -20.28 21.72
N GLY A 359 -6.63 -20.92 20.72
CA GLY A 359 -7.97 -20.63 20.18
C GLY A 359 -8.91 -21.82 20.40
N PRO A 360 -10.22 -21.67 20.12
CA PRO A 360 -11.18 -22.75 20.19
C PRO A 360 -10.87 -23.81 19.12
N THR A 361 -11.02 -25.10 19.47
CA THR A 361 -10.72 -26.24 18.59
C THR A 361 -11.63 -26.32 17.36
N ALA A 362 -12.79 -25.67 17.40
CA ALA A 362 -13.76 -25.67 16.29
C ALA A 362 -13.54 -24.51 15.28
N ALA A 363 -12.48 -23.70 15.45
CA ALA A 363 -12.16 -22.63 14.52
C ALA A 363 -11.50 -23.17 13.25
N SER A 364 -11.51 -22.38 12.17
CA SER A 364 -10.84 -22.71 10.91
C SER A 364 -9.33 -22.94 11.10
N VAL A 365 -8.74 -22.23 12.08
CA VAL A 365 -7.36 -22.38 12.53
C VAL A 365 -7.38 -22.89 13.96
N SER A 366 -6.97 -24.13 14.20
CA SER A 366 -6.93 -24.73 15.54
C SER A 366 -5.62 -24.37 16.23
N LEU A 367 -5.60 -23.22 16.91
CA LEU A 367 -4.41 -22.66 17.55
C LEU A 367 -4.25 -23.21 18.97
N ASN A 368 -3.10 -23.81 19.23
CA ASN A 368 -2.63 -24.20 20.57
C ASN A 368 -1.11 -24.28 20.54
N THR A 369 -0.43 -23.23 20.95
CA THR A 369 1.03 -23.14 20.83
C THR A 369 1.63 -22.40 21.99
N GLN A 370 2.95 -22.49 22.09
CA GLN A 370 3.75 -21.75 23.07
C GLN A 370 4.74 -20.84 22.36
N LEU A 371 4.92 -19.64 22.90
CA LEU A 371 5.94 -18.68 22.49
C LEU A 371 6.83 -18.36 23.68
N THR A 372 8.12 -18.66 23.55
CA THR A 372 9.10 -18.25 24.55
C THR A 372 9.58 -16.84 24.22
N VAL A 373 9.40 -15.93 25.16
CA VAL A 373 9.85 -14.53 25.10
C VAL A 373 11.15 -14.41 25.88
N GLY A 374 12.20 -13.86 25.25
CA GLY A 374 13.51 -13.63 25.88
C GLY A 374 13.47 -12.51 26.91
N SER A 375 14.59 -12.36 27.64
CA SER A 375 14.77 -11.23 28.56
C SER A 375 15.09 -9.96 27.77
N PRO A 376 14.58 -8.78 28.17
CA PRO A 376 14.88 -7.55 27.44
C PRO A 376 16.32 -7.07 27.68
N ILE A 377 16.94 -6.45 26.67
CA ILE A 377 18.18 -5.69 26.84
C ILE A 377 17.92 -4.45 27.72
N ARG A 378 19.00 -3.90 28.25
CA ARG A 378 19.00 -2.60 28.93
C ARG A 378 19.95 -1.67 28.21
N ILE A 379 19.41 -0.66 27.54
CA ILE A 379 20.19 0.35 26.84
C ILE A 379 21.01 1.15 27.88
N GLN A 380 22.33 1.23 27.66
CA GLN A 380 23.28 1.98 28.51
C GLN A 380 23.61 3.35 27.92
N THR A 381 23.52 3.50 26.60
CA THR A 381 23.76 4.79 25.95
C THR A 381 22.63 5.78 26.30
N PRO A 382 22.99 6.95 26.86
CA PRO A 382 21.99 7.93 27.26
C PRO A 382 21.36 8.61 26.02
N LEU A 383 20.19 8.16 25.65
CA LEU A 383 19.37 8.78 24.62
C LEU A 383 18.10 9.33 25.27
N SER A 384 17.80 10.60 25.05
CA SER A 384 16.60 11.27 25.55
C SER A 384 16.10 12.31 24.54
N ALA A 385 14.88 12.79 24.70
CA ALA A 385 14.36 13.87 23.88
C ALA A 385 15.29 15.10 23.97
N GLY A 386 15.62 15.68 22.82
CA GLY A 386 16.55 16.81 22.71
C GLY A 386 18.03 16.42 22.64
N THR A 387 18.40 15.12 22.74
CA THR A 387 19.79 14.69 22.51
C THR A 387 20.20 15.06 21.08
N VAL A 388 21.36 15.70 20.95
CA VAL A 388 21.96 16.01 19.65
C VAL A 388 22.89 14.85 19.25
N ILE A 389 22.61 14.26 18.11
CA ILE A 389 23.44 13.21 17.52
C ILE A 389 24.36 13.85 16.49
N SER A 390 25.66 13.63 16.63
CA SER A 390 26.65 14.15 15.68
C SER A 390 26.53 13.44 14.33
N SER A 391 26.47 14.20 13.25
CA SER A 391 26.54 13.66 11.89
C SER A 391 27.98 13.31 11.45
N SER A 392 28.99 13.79 12.18
CA SER A 392 30.41 13.63 11.86
C SER A 392 31.15 12.65 12.77
N GLN A 393 30.50 12.14 13.83
CA GLN A 393 31.05 11.18 14.74
C GLN A 393 30.25 9.87 14.74
N PRO A 394 30.88 8.71 14.95
CA PRO A 394 30.16 7.45 15.07
C PRO A 394 29.19 7.48 16.27
N LEU A 395 28.00 6.95 16.09
CA LEU A 395 27.06 6.72 17.18
C LEU A 395 27.20 5.29 17.67
N THR A 396 27.66 5.11 18.92
CA THR A 396 27.72 3.80 19.54
C THR A 396 26.59 3.63 20.53
N ILE A 397 25.76 2.63 20.29
CA ILE A 397 24.70 2.17 21.19
C ILE A 397 25.25 0.98 21.98
N GLN A 398 25.16 1.04 23.30
CA GLN A 398 25.56 -0.03 24.19
C GLN A 398 24.38 -0.55 24.97
N TRP A 399 24.39 -1.85 25.26
CA TRP A 399 23.37 -2.52 26.07
C TRP A 399 23.95 -3.64 26.92
N THR A 400 23.19 -4.07 27.89
CA THR A 400 23.47 -5.23 28.73
C THR A 400 22.23 -6.11 28.85
N GLY A 401 22.41 -7.40 29.17
CA GLY A 401 21.31 -8.36 29.25
C GLY A 401 20.80 -8.76 27.89
N GLY A 402 19.54 -9.15 27.82
CA GLY A 402 18.91 -9.64 26.64
C GLY A 402 19.10 -11.14 26.40
N ASP A 403 18.44 -11.65 25.35
CA ASP A 403 18.62 -13.02 24.87
C ASP A 403 19.86 -13.05 23.94
N PRO A 404 20.94 -13.79 24.29
CA PRO A 404 22.17 -13.79 23.51
C PRO A 404 21.99 -14.28 22.06
N ASP A 405 20.97 -15.07 21.79
CA ASP A 405 20.61 -15.55 20.45
C ASP A 405 19.74 -14.58 19.64
N ALA A 406 19.24 -13.53 20.29
CA ALA A 406 18.43 -12.51 19.64
C ALA A 406 19.27 -11.46 18.90
N LEU A 407 18.60 -10.65 18.11
CA LEU A 407 19.15 -9.51 17.37
C LEU A 407 18.68 -8.21 17.97
N VAL A 408 19.52 -7.20 17.87
CA VAL A 408 19.17 -5.80 18.06
C VAL A 408 19.09 -5.14 16.69
N ARG A 409 17.90 -4.69 16.30
CA ARG A 409 17.67 -3.84 15.14
C ARG A 409 17.72 -2.39 15.59
N PHE A 410 18.63 -1.63 15.03
CA PHE A 410 18.64 -0.18 15.14
C PHE A 410 17.97 0.41 13.91
N SER A 411 17.04 1.33 14.10
CA SER A 411 16.47 2.11 13.02
C SER A 411 16.46 3.59 13.36
N ILE A 412 16.73 4.41 12.36
CA ILE A 412 16.65 5.87 12.44
C ILE A 412 15.72 6.35 11.34
N SER A 413 14.80 7.23 11.69
CA SER A 413 13.87 7.84 10.73
C SER A 413 13.82 9.34 10.93
N SER A 414 13.65 10.06 9.84
CA SER A 414 13.42 11.50 9.85
C SER A 414 12.12 11.84 9.12
N THR A 415 11.42 12.81 9.65
CA THR A 415 10.25 13.42 8.99
C THR A 415 10.58 14.89 8.80
N PRO A 416 11.09 15.30 7.64
CA PRO A 416 11.34 16.69 7.36
C PRO A 416 10.00 17.46 7.25
N SER A 417 10.02 18.74 7.56
CA SER A 417 8.85 19.63 7.51
C SER A 417 8.25 19.80 6.10
N SER A 418 9.01 19.45 5.08
CA SER A 418 8.56 19.42 3.68
C SER A 418 9.27 18.28 2.96
N GLY A 419 8.63 17.14 2.76
CA GLY A 419 9.22 16.08 1.97
C GLY A 419 8.99 14.67 2.50
N THR A 420 9.69 13.74 1.90
CA THR A 420 9.57 12.30 2.13
C THR A 420 10.30 11.91 3.41
N SER A 421 9.64 11.17 4.30
CA SER A 421 10.30 10.53 5.44
C SER A 421 11.33 9.52 4.93
N THR A 422 12.52 9.55 5.51
CA THR A 422 13.58 8.58 5.24
C THR A 422 13.81 7.73 6.48
N SER A 423 14.00 6.43 6.29
CA SER A 423 14.38 5.53 7.36
C SER A 423 15.48 4.60 6.88
N SER A 424 16.39 4.26 7.79
CA SER A 424 17.41 3.24 7.59
C SER A 424 17.53 2.38 8.83
N TYR A 425 18.01 1.15 8.65
CA TYR A 425 18.16 0.23 9.76
C TYR A 425 19.43 -0.61 9.61
N THR A 426 19.92 -1.13 10.72
CA THR A 426 21.05 -2.07 10.79
C THR A 426 20.84 -3.02 11.96
N TYR A 427 21.58 -4.11 11.98
CA TYR A 427 21.45 -5.16 12.99
C TYR A 427 22.78 -5.45 13.68
N ALA A 428 22.70 -5.89 14.94
CA ALA A 428 23.77 -6.51 15.70
C ALA A 428 23.22 -7.71 16.48
N ARG A 429 24.08 -8.61 16.96
CA ARG A 429 23.65 -9.63 17.90
C ARG A 429 23.52 -9.02 19.30
N VAL A 430 22.59 -9.53 20.09
CA VAL A 430 22.50 -9.13 21.51
C VAL A 430 23.81 -9.41 22.23
N SER A 431 24.45 -10.55 21.92
CA SER A 431 25.75 -10.95 22.47
C SER A 431 26.92 -9.99 22.19
N ASP A 432 26.79 -9.12 21.15
CA ASP A 432 27.86 -8.15 20.86
C ASP A 432 27.91 -7.01 21.88
N GLY A 433 26.83 -6.79 22.65
CA GLY A 433 26.75 -5.78 23.70
C GLY A 433 26.81 -4.34 23.21
N SER A 434 27.06 -4.12 21.93
CA SER A 434 27.11 -2.79 21.32
C SER A 434 26.95 -2.82 19.81
N LEU A 435 26.53 -1.68 19.27
CA LEU A 435 26.47 -1.42 17.84
C LEU A 435 27.05 -0.03 17.58
N THR A 436 28.07 0.04 16.73
CA THR A 436 28.64 1.31 16.29
C THR A 436 28.18 1.63 14.87
N ILE A 437 27.53 2.75 14.71
CA ILE A 437 27.01 3.26 13.46
C ILE A 437 28.00 4.31 12.96
N PRO A 438 28.72 4.05 11.86
CA PRO A 438 29.74 4.97 11.39
C PRO A 438 29.14 6.28 10.91
N PRO A 439 29.85 7.42 11.06
CA PRO A 439 29.46 8.64 10.40
C PRO A 439 29.74 8.46 8.91
N VAL A 440 28.76 8.56 8.07
CA VAL A 440 28.98 8.60 6.62
C VAL A 440 28.33 9.85 6.06
N CYS A 441 29.13 10.86 5.92
CA CYS A 441 28.83 11.96 5.03
C CYS A 441 29.58 11.71 3.73
N THR A 442 28.98 11.14 2.71
CA THR A 442 29.62 11.03 1.41
C THR A 442 29.54 12.36 0.68
N SER A 443 30.68 12.96 0.48
CA SER A 443 30.88 14.07 -0.46
C SER A 443 30.83 13.53 -1.89
N GLY A 444 29.63 13.35 -2.47
CA GLY A 444 29.52 12.67 -3.76
C GLY A 444 28.51 13.23 -4.76
N ASN A 445 27.71 14.22 -4.36
CA ASN A 445 26.81 14.89 -5.32
C ASN A 445 27.19 16.37 -5.44
N PRO A 446 27.65 16.84 -6.61
CA PRO A 446 28.02 18.26 -6.82
C PRO A 446 26.85 19.23 -6.62
N LEU A 447 25.60 18.74 -6.56
CA LEU A 447 24.40 19.56 -6.34
C LEU A 447 23.92 19.57 -4.87
N ASN A 448 24.45 18.69 -4.02
CA ASN A 448 24.14 18.66 -2.59
C ASN A 448 25.30 18.05 -1.78
N PRO A 449 26.26 18.84 -1.31
CA PRO A 449 27.53 18.37 -0.76
C PRO A 449 27.46 17.74 0.64
N LYS A 450 26.29 17.58 1.27
CA LYS A 450 26.14 17.05 2.63
C LYS A 450 24.95 16.13 2.78
N VAL A 451 25.00 14.97 2.17
CA VAL A 451 24.10 13.86 2.51
C VAL A 451 24.85 12.92 3.46
N CYS A 452 24.46 12.90 4.72
CA CYS A 452 25.02 12.00 5.72
C CYS A 452 24.46 10.58 5.61
N SER A 453 25.14 9.59 6.19
CA SER A 453 24.99 8.15 5.92
C SER A 453 23.63 7.53 6.15
N PHE A 454 22.72 8.21 6.71
CA PHE A 454 21.33 7.74 6.80
C PHE A 454 20.42 8.39 5.73
N GLY A 455 20.98 9.12 4.76
CA GLY A 455 20.18 9.92 3.83
C GLY A 455 19.40 11.06 4.50
N ILE A 456 19.76 11.40 5.74
CA ILE A 456 19.06 12.36 6.58
C ILE A 456 19.84 13.68 6.56
N PRO A 457 19.23 14.82 6.15
CA PRO A 457 19.88 16.11 6.16
C PRO A 457 20.29 16.53 7.58
N PRO A 458 21.40 17.25 7.77
CA PRO A 458 21.72 17.90 9.03
C PRO A 458 20.60 18.82 9.50
N SER A 459 20.43 18.97 10.82
CA SER A 459 19.38 19.77 11.46
C SER A 459 17.95 19.19 11.34
N SER A 460 17.82 17.93 10.91
CA SER A 460 16.53 17.24 10.90
C SER A 460 16.19 16.69 12.29
N ASN A 461 14.91 16.76 12.65
CA ASN A 461 14.39 16.00 13.77
C ASN A 461 14.36 14.50 13.37
N VAL A 462 14.92 13.68 14.22
CA VAL A 462 14.99 12.24 13.98
C VAL A 462 14.38 11.47 15.15
N SER A 463 13.85 10.30 14.84
CA SER A 463 13.49 9.30 15.84
C SER A 463 14.37 8.07 15.67
N ILE A 464 14.82 7.53 16.79
CA ILE A 464 15.56 6.28 16.84
C ILE A 464 14.68 5.23 17.49
N THR A 465 14.63 4.06 16.89
CA THR A 465 14.02 2.87 17.49
C THR A 465 15.10 1.78 17.58
N ILE A 466 15.29 1.26 18.77
CA ILE A 466 16.12 0.10 19.03
C ILE A 466 15.18 -1.05 19.37
N GLN A 467 15.22 -2.12 18.61
CA GLN A 467 14.30 -3.24 18.77
C GLN A 467 15.07 -4.54 18.95
N GLU A 468 14.89 -5.18 20.10
CA GLU A 468 15.33 -6.55 20.30
C GLU A 468 14.27 -7.52 19.77
N MET A 469 14.70 -8.55 19.05
CA MET A 469 13.83 -9.54 18.42
C MET A 469 14.55 -10.86 18.20
N PRO A 470 13.86 -12.01 18.14
CA PRO A 470 14.48 -13.27 17.75
C PRO A 470 15.16 -13.17 16.39
N ASP A 471 16.30 -13.83 16.22
CA ASP A 471 16.94 -13.97 14.92
C ASP A 471 15.94 -14.56 13.90
N PRO A 472 15.62 -13.88 12.81
CA PRO A 472 14.66 -14.37 11.81
C PRO A 472 15.00 -15.76 11.27
N ALA A 473 16.28 -16.08 11.14
CA ALA A 473 16.74 -17.40 10.69
C ALA A 473 16.52 -18.50 11.73
N LYS A 474 16.33 -18.14 13.01
CA LYS A 474 16.10 -19.07 14.13
C LYS A 474 14.68 -19.02 14.68
N ARG A 475 13.79 -18.22 14.07
CA ARG A 475 12.38 -18.12 14.52
C ARG A 475 11.71 -19.49 14.48
N PRO A 476 11.06 -19.93 15.56
CA PRO A 476 10.32 -21.16 15.54
C PRO A 476 9.16 -21.04 14.54
N ALA A 477 9.11 -21.99 13.62
CA ALA A 477 7.96 -22.20 12.75
C ALA A 477 7.24 -23.47 13.16
N ILE A 478 5.95 -23.35 13.45
CA ILE A 478 5.12 -24.46 13.90
C ILE A 478 4.10 -24.81 12.83
N GLN A 479 3.63 -26.08 12.87
CA GLN A 479 2.47 -26.50 12.11
C GLN A 479 1.22 -26.33 12.95
N VAL A 480 0.21 -25.70 12.39
CA VAL A 480 -1.07 -25.46 13.05
C VAL A 480 -2.19 -26.07 12.19
N PRO A 481 -3.06 -26.92 12.74
CA PRO A 481 -4.19 -27.46 11.99
C PRO A 481 -5.07 -26.34 11.39
N GLY A 482 -5.41 -26.50 10.12
CA GLY A 482 -6.13 -25.49 9.34
C GLY A 482 -5.22 -24.54 8.54
N ILE A 483 -3.90 -24.61 8.74
CA ILE A 483 -2.89 -23.84 7.99
C ILE A 483 -2.03 -24.82 7.18
N THR A 484 -1.84 -24.55 5.88
CA THR A 484 -1.07 -25.44 4.98
C THR A 484 0.43 -25.23 5.09
N GLY A 485 0.86 -24.03 5.36
CA GLY A 485 2.27 -23.66 5.55
C GLY A 485 2.64 -23.42 7.01
N PRO A 486 3.81 -22.89 7.28
CA PRO A 486 4.28 -22.64 8.63
C PRO A 486 3.55 -21.45 9.29
N VAL A 487 3.42 -21.50 10.60
CA VAL A 487 3.08 -20.36 11.44
C VAL A 487 4.33 -19.90 12.17
N SER A 488 4.80 -18.69 11.89
CA SER A 488 5.97 -18.12 12.55
C SER A 488 5.60 -17.46 13.87
N LEU A 489 6.43 -17.68 14.89
CA LEU A 489 6.28 -17.08 16.20
C LEU A 489 7.38 -16.03 16.42
N SER A 490 7.02 -14.88 16.97
CA SER A 490 7.95 -13.79 17.20
C SER A 490 7.58 -12.99 18.45
N TRP A 491 8.60 -12.32 19.00
CA TRP A 491 8.43 -11.33 20.05
C TRP A 491 9.38 -10.16 19.82
N SER A 492 9.12 -9.02 20.43
CA SER A 492 10.06 -7.91 20.40
C SER A 492 9.91 -6.97 21.58
N TYR A 493 11.04 -6.35 21.96
CA TYR A 493 11.08 -5.21 22.85
C TYR A 493 11.59 -4.00 22.06
N ALA A 494 10.79 -2.95 21.99
CA ALA A 494 11.12 -1.73 21.28
C ALA A 494 11.41 -0.59 22.26
N TYR A 495 12.51 0.13 22.02
CA TYR A 495 12.95 1.31 22.76
C TYR A 495 12.87 2.48 21.78
N ALA A 496 11.93 3.38 21.98
CA ALA A 496 11.70 4.51 21.08
C ALA A 496 12.24 5.80 21.69
N PHE A 497 13.04 6.52 20.93
CA PHE A 497 13.63 7.81 21.30
C PHE A 497 13.19 8.87 20.27
N PRO A 498 12.05 9.51 20.49
CA PRO A 498 11.54 10.56 19.59
C PRO A 498 12.23 11.89 19.85
N PHE A 499 12.17 12.78 18.87
CA PHE A 499 12.60 14.18 18.99
C PHE A 499 14.10 14.38 19.29
N LEU A 500 14.95 13.57 18.68
CA LEU A 500 16.38 13.79 18.63
C LEU A 500 16.71 14.78 17.51
N THR A 501 17.84 15.48 17.61
CA THR A 501 18.30 16.41 16.57
C THR A 501 19.60 15.89 15.96
N LEU A 502 19.69 15.84 14.65
CA LEU A 502 20.93 15.55 13.95
C LEU A 502 21.74 16.85 13.83
N GLY A 503 22.81 16.96 14.62
CA GLY A 503 23.76 18.09 14.62
C GLY A 503 24.85 17.93 13.54
N GLN A 504 25.56 19.03 13.27
CA GLN A 504 26.73 19.03 12.37
C GLN A 504 27.93 18.32 12.97
#